data_24020a574af7addd65649b9332f8ef4b
#
_entry.id   24020a574af7addd65649b9332f8ef4b
#
_cell.length_a   1.000
_cell.length_b   1.000
_cell.length_c   1.000
_cell.angle_alpha   90.00
_cell.angle_beta   90.00
_cell.angle_gamma   90.00
#
_symmetry.space_group_name_H-M   'P 1'
#
loop_
_entity.id
_entity.type
_entity.pdbx_description
1 polymer ?
#
loop_
_entity_poly.entity_id
_entity_poly.type
_entity_poly.pdbx_seq_one_letter_code
_entity_poly.pdbx_strand_id
1 'polypeptide(L)'
;LIWFLMLGILGTAQLSNNWSVLTALNPYYAYDLIVNRGGFWLLGAVFLCTTGAEALYSDLGHCGRTNIRISWAFVKTTLILNYFGQGAWLLAHEGEKLNGITPFYGMMPTWFLPFGIALATIATIVASQALISGSFTLINEAIRLNFWPKAKIKYPSDLKGQLYIPSVNWLLCAGCILVVLYFKESTRMEAAYGLTIILGMLMSSRLLTFFMKIKHYWQPLIWGFVITYLVVELSFLIAQMDKFLRGGWISLMIAVLLSTTMFIWYYARKIRNRYLE
;
A
#
# COMPACT_ATOMS: atom_id res chain seq x y z
N LEU A 1 -3.24 4.05 -17.89
CA LEU A 1 -4.01 5.25 -18.25
C LEU A 1 -5.52 4.95 -18.30
N ILE A 2 -5.97 3.98 -19.11
CA ILE A 2 -7.40 3.62 -19.32
C ILE A 2 -8.10 3.35 -17.97
N TRP A 3 -7.47 2.61 -17.06
CA TRP A 3 -7.98 2.34 -15.72
C TRP A 3 -8.33 3.63 -14.97
N PHE A 4 -7.39 4.57 -14.86
CA PHE A 4 -7.62 5.83 -14.15
C PHE A 4 -8.61 6.76 -14.84
N LEU A 5 -8.65 6.76 -16.19
CA LEU A 5 -9.69 7.48 -16.92
C LEU A 5 -11.07 6.92 -16.60
N MET A 6 -11.23 5.59 -16.59
CA MET A 6 -12.48 4.95 -16.18
C MET A 6 -12.90 5.35 -14.78
N LEU A 7 -11.97 5.32 -13.79
CA LEU A 7 -12.23 5.76 -12.42
C LEU A 7 -12.74 7.20 -12.38
N GLY A 8 -12.08 8.10 -13.11
CA GLY A 8 -12.46 9.52 -13.16
C GLY A 8 -13.83 9.73 -13.82
N ILE A 9 -14.12 9.05 -14.93
CA ILE A 9 -15.40 9.17 -15.65
C ILE A 9 -16.55 8.64 -14.77
N LEU A 10 -16.42 7.44 -14.22
CA LEU A 10 -17.44 6.85 -13.35
C LEU A 10 -17.67 7.70 -12.10
N GLY A 11 -16.58 8.18 -11.49
CA GLY A 11 -16.65 9.04 -10.31
C GLY A 11 -17.38 10.36 -10.59
N THR A 12 -17.05 11.04 -11.69
CA THR A 12 -17.72 12.30 -12.08
C THR A 12 -19.16 12.09 -12.49
N ALA A 13 -19.48 11.01 -13.18
CA ALA A 13 -20.86 10.68 -13.55
C ALA A 13 -21.76 10.50 -12.32
N GLN A 14 -21.30 9.79 -11.30
CA GLN A 14 -22.07 9.61 -10.07
C GLN A 14 -22.09 10.87 -9.21
N LEU A 15 -20.99 11.63 -9.15
CA LEU A 15 -20.94 12.88 -8.43
C LEU A 15 -21.94 13.90 -8.98
N SER A 16 -22.16 13.91 -10.30
CA SER A 16 -23.14 14.80 -10.92
C SER A 16 -24.59 14.53 -10.48
N ASN A 17 -24.89 13.31 -10.04
CA ASN A 17 -26.22 12.93 -9.55
C ASN A 17 -26.48 13.38 -8.10
N ASN A 18 -25.43 13.50 -7.27
CA ASN A 18 -25.60 13.89 -5.87
C ASN A 18 -24.40 14.71 -5.35
N TRP A 19 -24.51 16.02 -5.45
CA TRP A 19 -23.47 16.97 -5.00
C TRP A 19 -23.36 17.07 -3.47
N SER A 20 -24.35 16.56 -2.71
CA SER A 20 -24.33 16.65 -1.24
C SER A 20 -23.13 15.93 -0.63
N VAL A 21 -22.56 14.96 -1.33
CA VAL A 21 -21.33 14.27 -0.87
C VAL A 21 -20.15 15.21 -0.66
N LEU A 22 -20.13 16.38 -1.32
CA LEU A 22 -19.05 17.38 -1.13
C LEU A 22 -19.06 18.00 0.26
N THR A 23 -20.14 17.87 1.03
CA THR A 23 -20.14 18.26 2.45
C THR A 23 -19.08 17.47 3.24
N ALA A 24 -18.69 16.28 2.79
CA ALA A 24 -17.62 15.49 3.39
C ALA A 24 -16.23 16.18 3.36
N LEU A 25 -16.05 17.24 2.55
CA LEU A 25 -14.85 18.10 2.60
C LEU A 25 -14.74 18.91 3.90
N ASN A 26 -15.85 19.10 4.62
CA ASN A 26 -15.83 19.74 5.92
C ASN A 26 -15.28 18.76 6.97
N PRO A 27 -14.13 19.03 7.60
CA PRO A 27 -13.50 18.13 8.58
C PRO A 27 -14.35 17.88 9.82
N TYR A 28 -15.36 18.73 10.08
CA TYR A 28 -16.30 18.55 11.18
C TYR A 28 -17.01 17.17 11.12
N TYR A 29 -17.42 16.72 9.94
CA TYR A 29 -18.09 15.41 9.80
C TYR A 29 -17.16 14.23 10.12
N ALA A 30 -15.88 14.34 9.77
CA ALA A 30 -14.89 13.33 10.15
C ALA A 30 -14.65 13.32 11.66
N TYR A 31 -14.57 14.48 12.29
CA TYR A 31 -14.45 14.62 13.73
C TYR A 31 -15.68 14.05 14.46
N ASP A 32 -16.89 14.41 14.04
CA ASP A 32 -18.15 13.92 14.61
C ASP A 32 -18.25 12.39 14.50
N LEU A 33 -17.86 11.84 13.37
CA LEU A 33 -17.86 10.38 13.15
C LEU A 33 -16.89 9.67 14.11
N ILE A 34 -15.69 10.19 14.30
CA ILE A 34 -14.66 9.56 15.12
C ILE A 34 -15.01 9.66 16.61
N VAL A 35 -15.40 10.85 17.07
CA VAL A 35 -15.57 11.14 18.51
C VAL A 35 -16.94 10.77 19.02
N ASN A 36 -18.01 11.15 18.30
CA ASN A 36 -19.37 11.05 18.81
C ASN A 36 -20.09 9.76 18.36
N ARG A 37 -19.69 9.19 17.20
CA ARG A 37 -20.36 8.01 16.63
C ARG A 37 -19.53 6.73 16.72
N GLY A 38 -18.41 6.74 17.45
CA GLY A 38 -17.58 5.55 17.64
C GLY A 38 -16.89 5.05 16.36
N GLY A 39 -16.74 5.92 15.36
CA GLY A 39 -16.16 5.56 14.06
C GLY A 39 -14.65 5.39 14.05
N PHE A 40 -13.98 5.39 15.21
CA PHE A 40 -12.52 5.25 15.30
C PHE A 40 -12.01 3.98 14.57
N TRP A 41 -12.71 2.85 14.71
CA TRP A 41 -12.33 1.60 14.08
C TRP A 41 -12.44 1.60 12.56
N LEU A 42 -13.24 2.53 12.00
CA LEU A 42 -13.32 2.75 10.56
C LEU A 42 -12.00 3.30 9.98
N LEU A 43 -11.16 3.92 10.80
CA LEU A 43 -9.83 4.37 10.38
C LEU A 43 -9.00 3.21 9.81
N GLY A 44 -9.21 1.98 10.28
CA GLY A 44 -8.55 0.80 9.70
C GLY A 44 -8.96 0.51 8.25
N ALA A 45 -10.20 0.85 7.84
CA ALA A 45 -10.62 0.76 6.43
C ALA A 45 -10.21 2.00 5.64
N VAL A 46 -10.34 3.19 6.22
CA VAL A 46 -9.89 4.46 5.61
C VAL A 46 -8.40 4.42 5.30
N PHE A 47 -7.59 3.82 6.18
CA PHE A 47 -6.16 3.64 5.95
C PHE A 47 -5.88 2.90 4.63
N LEU A 48 -6.61 1.83 4.35
CA LEU A 48 -6.44 1.06 3.11
C LEU A 48 -6.73 1.90 1.85
N CYS A 49 -7.66 2.85 1.92
CA CYS A 49 -7.95 3.76 0.82
C CYS A 49 -6.83 4.77 0.54
N THR A 50 -5.91 4.97 1.49
CA THR A 50 -4.76 5.89 1.36
C THR A 50 -3.46 5.19 0.98
N THR A 51 -3.46 3.86 0.89
CA THR A 51 -2.29 3.04 0.49
C THR A 51 -2.11 2.98 -1.03
N GLY A 52 -1.09 2.28 -1.50
CA GLY A 52 -0.77 2.09 -2.92
C GLY A 52 0.46 2.86 -3.41
N ALA A 53 1.02 3.75 -2.58
CA ALA A 53 2.25 4.47 -2.91
C ALA A 53 3.50 3.59 -2.86
N GLU A 54 3.44 2.43 -2.22
CA GLU A 54 4.53 1.44 -2.16
C GLU A 54 4.93 0.91 -3.52
N ALA A 55 3.98 0.75 -4.44
CA ALA A 55 4.28 0.38 -5.82
C ALA A 55 5.08 1.47 -6.56
N LEU A 56 4.89 2.74 -6.20
CA LEU A 56 5.63 3.86 -6.76
C LEU A 56 7.13 3.79 -6.41
N TYR A 57 7.49 3.26 -5.25
CA TYR A 57 8.90 3.18 -4.86
C TYR A 57 9.74 2.33 -5.80
N SER A 58 9.15 1.32 -6.46
CA SER A 58 9.86 0.51 -7.45
C SER A 58 10.18 1.31 -8.72
N ASP A 59 9.34 2.29 -9.07
CA ASP A 59 9.45 3.07 -10.30
C ASP A 59 10.24 4.36 -10.14
N LEU A 60 10.52 4.82 -8.90
CA LEU A 60 11.25 6.07 -8.63
C LEU A 60 12.64 6.10 -9.27
N GLY A 61 13.30 4.94 -9.40
CA GLY A 61 14.61 4.82 -10.02
C GLY A 61 14.59 4.85 -11.56
N HIS A 62 13.45 4.59 -12.17
CA HIS A 62 13.30 4.42 -13.62
C HIS A 62 12.62 5.61 -14.29
N CYS A 63 11.62 6.20 -13.59
CA CYS A 63 10.85 7.33 -14.08
C CYS A 63 11.43 8.64 -13.55
N GLY A 64 11.67 9.62 -14.40
CA GLY A 64 12.17 10.93 -13.98
C GLY A 64 11.15 11.65 -13.06
N ARG A 65 11.65 12.48 -12.14
CA ARG A 65 10.85 13.20 -11.13
C ARG A 65 9.67 13.98 -11.71
N THR A 66 9.84 14.58 -12.88
CA THR A 66 8.79 15.38 -13.55
C THR A 66 7.64 14.48 -14.02
N ASN A 67 7.96 13.34 -14.63
CA ASN A 67 6.96 12.38 -15.09
C ASN A 67 6.14 11.81 -13.94
N ILE A 68 6.79 11.51 -12.83
CA ILE A 68 6.12 11.05 -11.60
C ILE A 68 5.16 12.11 -11.07
N ARG A 69 5.56 13.38 -11.03
CA ARG A 69 4.69 14.45 -10.55
C ARG A 69 3.44 14.63 -11.40
N ILE A 70 3.58 14.57 -12.73
CA ILE A 70 2.44 14.71 -13.65
C ILE A 70 1.49 13.53 -13.52
N SER A 71 2.02 12.30 -13.58
CA SER A 71 1.21 11.09 -13.44
C SER A 71 0.54 11.01 -12.07
N TRP A 72 1.22 11.41 -11.00
CA TRP A 72 0.68 11.39 -9.66
C TRP A 72 -0.45 12.41 -9.44
N ALA A 73 -0.34 13.60 -10.04
CA ALA A 73 -1.43 14.58 -10.03
C ALA A 73 -2.68 14.01 -10.71
N PHE A 74 -2.52 13.39 -11.90
CA PHE A 74 -3.62 12.74 -12.62
C PHE A 74 -4.24 11.59 -11.82
N VAL A 75 -3.42 10.68 -11.29
CA VAL A 75 -3.87 9.53 -10.49
C VAL A 75 -4.66 9.98 -9.26
N LYS A 76 -4.12 10.95 -8.49
CA LYS A 76 -4.81 11.45 -7.29
C LYS A 76 -6.15 12.09 -7.62
N THR A 77 -6.21 12.90 -8.68
CA THR A 77 -7.46 13.55 -9.09
C THR A 77 -8.53 12.51 -9.44
N THR A 78 -8.19 11.52 -10.25
CA THR A 78 -9.15 10.47 -10.64
C THR A 78 -9.58 9.58 -9.48
N LEU A 79 -8.67 9.28 -8.53
CA LEU A 79 -9.01 8.55 -7.32
C LEU A 79 -9.97 9.32 -6.40
N ILE A 80 -9.71 10.61 -6.17
CA ILE A 80 -10.57 11.47 -5.34
C ILE A 80 -11.97 11.57 -5.97
N LEU A 81 -12.04 11.79 -7.28
CA LEU A 81 -13.32 11.82 -8.00
C LEU A 81 -14.06 10.49 -7.87
N ASN A 82 -13.36 9.36 -7.96
CA ASN A 82 -13.95 8.06 -7.77
C ASN A 82 -14.46 7.84 -6.34
N TYR A 83 -13.73 8.27 -5.32
CA TYR A 83 -14.17 8.17 -3.92
C TYR A 83 -15.43 9.00 -3.66
N PHE A 84 -15.47 10.24 -4.17
CA PHE A 84 -16.70 11.04 -4.10
C PHE A 84 -17.85 10.42 -4.89
N GLY A 85 -17.58 9.82 -6.04
CA GLY A 85 -18.58 9.11 -6.81
C GLY A 85 -19.17 7.91 -6.06
N GLN A 86 -18.33 7.11 -5.40
CA GLN A 86 -18.79 6.02 -4.54
C GLN A 86 -19.61 6.52 -3.36
N GLY A 87 -19.19 7.63 -2.75
CA GLY A 87 -19.95 8.29 -1.68
C GLY A 87 -21.33 8.79 -2.18
N ALA A 88 -21.38 9.41 -3.35
CA ALA A 88 -22.61 9.88 -3.97
C ALA A 88 -23.57 8.71 -4.28
N TRP A 89 -23.05 7.59 -4.76
CA TRP A 89 -23.80 6.38 -5.02
C TRP A 89 -24.37 5.80 -3.72
N LEU A 90 -23.59 5.73 -2.66
CA LEU A 90 -24.04 5.26 -1.34
C LEU A 90 -25.15 6.14 -0.75
N LEU A 91 -25.03 7.47 -0.87
CA LEU A 91 -26.07 8.39 -0.44
C LEU A 91 -27.38 8.23 -1.22
N ALA A 92 -27.29 7.86 -2.50
CA ALA A 92 -28.48 7.58 -3.32
C ALA A 92 -29.18 6.26 -2.93
N HIS A 93 -28.47 5.33 -2.27
CA HIS A 93 -29.00 4.03 -1.81
C HIS A 93 -29.03 3.96 -0.27
N GLU A 94 -29.26 5.11 0.39
CA GLU A 94 -29.35 5.17 1.85
C GLU A 94 -30.53 4.31 2.37
N GLY A 95 -30.24 3.45 3.35
CA GLY A 95 -31.24 2.54 3.92
C GLY A 95 -31.40 1.20 3.19
N GLU A 96 -30.80 1.02 2.02
CA GLU A 96 -30.80 -0.24 1.31
C GLU A 96 -29.71 -1.19 1.79
N LYS A 97 -29.99 -2.50 1.82
CA LYS A 97 -28.94 -3.51 2.07
C LYS A 97 -28.11 -3.72 0.81
N LEU A 98 -26.82 -3.58 0.91
CA LEU A 98 -25.87 -3.73 -0.22
C LEU A 98 -25.80 -5.16 -0.80
N ASN A 99 -26.36 -6.18 -0.10
CA ASN A 99 -26.44 -7.59 -0.54
C ASN A 99 -25.12 -8.12 -1.18
N GLY A 100 -23.98 -7.68 -0.66
CA GLY A 100 -22.65 -8.06 -1.18
C GLY A 100 -22.18 -7.27 -2.42
N ILE A 101 -22.95 -6.31 -2.91
CA ILE A 101 -22.52 -5.43 -4.00
C ILE A 101 -21.55 -4.39 -3.41
N THR A 102 -20.35 -4.32 -3.97
CA THR A 102 -19.40 -3.25 -3.60
C THR A 102 -19.80 -1.95 -4.31
N PRO A 103 -19.71 -0.78 -3.65
CA PRO A 103 -20.07 0.51 -4.24
C PRO A 103 -19.38 0.77 -5.57
N PHE A 104 -18.14 0.34 -5.72
CA PHE A 104 -17.35 0.50 -6.95
C PHE A 104 -18.02 -0.17 -8.17
N TYR A 105 -18.44 -1.41 -8.03
CA TYR A 105 -19.13 -2.11 -9.12
C TYR A 105 -20.59 -1.67 -9.25
N GLY A 106 -21.23 -1.26 -8.14
CA GLY A 106 -22.58 -0.70 -8.14
C GLY A 106 -22.73 0.59 -8.94
N MET A 107 -21.67 1.39 -9.04
CA MET A 107 -21.65 2.60 -9.90
C MET A 107 -21.66 2.29 -11.40
N MET A 108 -21.29 1.07 -11.81
CA MET A 108 -21.14 0.73 -13.22
C MET A 108 -22.47 0.36 -13.84
N PRO A 109 -22.78 0.84 -15.06
CA PRO A 109 -23.89 0.34 -15.84
C PRO A 109 -23.74 -1.17 -16.08
N THR A 110 -24.84 -1.91 -16.10
CA THR A 110 -24.83 -3.39 -16.25
C THR A 110 -24.13 -3.87 -17.51
N TRP A 111 -24.24 -3.13 -18.63
CA TRP A 111 -23.56 -3.45 -19.88
C TRP A 111 -22.05 -3.26 -19.79
N PHE A 112 -21.58 -2.34 -18.93
CA PHE A 112 -20.14 -2.02 -18.77
C PHE A 112 -19.45 -2.90 -17.72
N LEU A 113 -20.20 -3.50 -16.81
CA LEU A 113 -19.68 -4.27 -15.69
C LEU A 113 -18.67 -5.37 -16.09
N PRO A 114 -18.90 -6.22 -17.12
CA PRO A 114 -17.90 -7.22 -17.51
C PRO A 114 -16.58 -6.61 -17.97
N PHE A 115 -16.65 -5.50 -18.70
CA PHE A 115 -15.47 -4.77 -19.15
C PHE A 115 -14.73 -4.13 -17.97
N GLY A 116 -15.46 -3.54 -17.01
CA GLY A 116 -14.91 -2.98 -15.80
C GLY A 116 -14.17 -4.01 -14.95
N ILE A 117 -14.72 -5.23 -14.79
CA ILE A 117 -14.08 -6.34 -14.09
C ILE A 117 -12.80 -6.78 -14.81
N ALA A 118 -12.85 -6.94 -16.13
CA ALA A 118 -11.67 -7.31 -16.92
C ALA A 118 -10.54 -6.27 -16.77
N LEU A 119 -10.90 -4.98 -16.87
CA LEU A 119 -9.94 -3.89 -16.72
C LEU A 119 -9.36 -3.81 -15.29
N ALA A 120 -10.17 -4.04 -14.25
CA ALA A 120 -9.72 -4.14 -12.87
C ALA A 120 -8.72 -5.29 -12.68
N THR A 121 -9.00 -6.44 -13.27
CA THR A 121 -8.12 -7.61 -13.23
C THR A 121 -6.76 -7.31 -13.89
N ILE A 122 -6.76 -6.70 -15.07
CA ILE A 122 -5.53 -6.30 -15.77
C ILE A 122 -4.74 -5.28 -14.92
N ALA A 123 -5.43 -4.29 -14.33
CA ALA A 123 -4.79 -3.29 -13.47
C ALA A 123 -4.12 -3.94 -12.25
N THR A 124 -4.77 -4.93 -11.63
CA THR A 124 -4.22 -5.69 -10.50
C THR A 124 -2.98 -6.49 -10.89
N ILE A 125 -2.98 -7.13 -12.07
CA ILE A 125 -1.81 -7.86 -12.59
C ILE A 125 -0.63 -6.90 -12.78
N VAL A 126 -0.85 -5.73 -13.38
CA VAL A 126 0.20 -4.72 -13.58
C VAL A 126 0.74 -4.22 -12.23
N ALA A 127 -0.13 -3.95 -11.25
CA ALA A 127 0.28 -3.54 -9.92
C ALA A 127 1.13 -4.61 -9.20
N SER A 128 0.77 -5.89 -9.33
CA SER A 128 1.54 -6.99 -8.74
C SER A 128 2.94 -7.10 -9.35
N GLN A 129 3.10 -6.86 -10.65
CA GLN A 129 4.41 -6.85 -11.32
C GLN A 129 5.33 -5.75 -10.77
N ALA A 130 4.80 -4.56 -10.48
CA ALA A 130 5.57 -3.49 -9.86
C ALA A 130 6.09 -3.89 -8.48
N LEU A 131 5.26 -4.52 -7.63
CA LEU A 131 5.65 -5.01 -6.31
C LEU A 131 6.70 -6.13 -6.38
N ILE A 132 6.60 -7.04 -7.35
CA ILE A 132 7.60 -8.10 -7.57
C ILE A 132 8.95 -7.48 -7.96
N SER A 133 8.98 -6.52 -8.88
CA SER A 133 10.19 -5.80 -9.26
C SER A 133 10.82 -5.05 -8.09
N GLY A 134 10.00 -4.38 -7.27
CA GLY A 134 10.44 -3.75 -6.03
C GLY A 134 11.06 -4.73 -5.05
N SER A 135 10.49 -5.92 -4.92
CA SER A 135 11.00 -6.99 -4.05
C SER A 135 12.39 -7.46 -4.51
N PHE A 136 12.62 -7.61 -5.81
CA PHE A 136 13.95 -7.97 -6.33
C PHE A 136 14.99 -6.89 -6.01
N THR A 137 14.62 -5.61 -6.13
CA THR A 137 15.51 -4.49 -5.81
C THR A 137 15.89 -4.50 -4.32
N LEU A 138 14.91 -4.70 -3.42
CA LEU A 138 15.15 -4.77 -1.99
C LEU A 138 16.06 -5.96 -1.61
N ILE A 139 15.82 -7.13 -2.18
CA ILE A 139 16.65 -8.31 -1.93
C ILE A 139 18.07 -8.12 -2.50
N ASN A 140 18.20 -7.49 -3.67
CA ASN A 140 19.52 -7.16 -4.23
C ASN A 140 20.31 -6.25 -3.27
N GLU A 141 19.70 -5.22 -2.72
CA GLU A 141 20.34 -4.36 -1.72
C GLU A 141 20.67 -5.12 -0.42
N ALA A 142 19.79 -6.02 0.02
CA ALA A 142 20.05 -6.88 1.17
C ALA A 142 21.26 -7.81 0.93
N ILE A 143 21.43 -8.34 -0.30
CA ILE A 143 22.63 -9.13 -0.69
C ILE A 143 23.89 -8.26 -0.66
N ARG A 144 23.82 -7.04 -1.19
CA ARG A 144 24.95 -6.08 -1.21
C ARG A 144 25.41 -5.70 0.20
N LEU A 145 24.45 -5.52 1.11
CA LEU A 145 24.69 -5.21 2.52
C LEU A 145 25.03 -6.44 3.38
N ASN A 146 25.14 -7.63 2.77
CA ASN A 146 25.39 -8.90 3.45
C ASN A 146 24.31 -9.36 4.45
N PHE A 147 23.09 -8.89 4.29
CA PHE A 147 21.92 -9.37 5.07
C PHE A 147 21.24 -10.59 4.46
N TRP A 148 21.52 -10.91 3.20
CA TRP A 148 20.91 -12.03 2.48
C TRP A 148 21.96 -12.88 1.77
N PRO A 149 21.73 -14.20 1.63
CA PRO A 149 22.62 -15.09 0.86
C PRO A 149 22.80 -14.61 -0.57
N LYS A 150 23.99 -14.80 -1.14
CA LYS A 150 24.24 -14.52 -2.55
C LYS A 150 23.30 -15.36 -3.42
N ALA A 151 22.54 -14.72 -4.26
CA ALA A 151 21.65 -15.34 -5.24
C ALA A 151 22.09 -14.98 -6.66
N LYS A 152 21.73 -15.84 -7.63
CA LYS A 152 22.01 -15.58 -9.05
C LYS A 152 21.08 -14.47 -9.53
N ILE A 153 21.67 -13.31 -9.89
CA ILE A 153 20.94 -12.18 -10.44
C ILE A 153 21.10 -12.22 -11.96
N LYS A 154 19.97 -12.08 -12.65
CA LYS A 154 19.93 -11.93 -14.11
C LYS A 154 19.50 -10.50 -14.43
N TYR A 155 20.13 -9.92 -15.44
CA TYR A 155 19.78 -8.61 -15.98
C TYR A 155 19.13 -8.81 -17.35
N PRO A 156 17.78 -8.73 -17.44
CA PRO A 156 17.06 -9.03 -18.69
C PRO A 156 17.28 -8.01 -19.80
N SER A 157 17.68 -6.79 -19.45
CA SER A 157 17.97 -5.71 -20.40
C SER A 157 19.15 -4.85 -19.91
N ASP A 158 19.74 -4.06 -20.82
CA ASP A 158 20.78 -3.09 -20.54
C ASP A 158 20.25 -1.84 -19.81
N LEU A 159 18.93 -1.74 -19.61
CA LEU A 159 18.32 -0.65 -18.87
C LEU A 159 18.64 -0.80 -17.37
N LYS A 160 19.19 0.27 -16.80
CA LYS A 160 19.53 0.31 -15.37
C LYS A 160 18.28 0.00 -14.52
N GLY A 161 18.45 -0.98 -13.63
CA GLY A 161 17.46 -1.29 -12.59
C GLY A 161 16.53 -2.47 -12.89
N GLN A 162 16.49 -3.00 -14.11
CA GLN A 162 15.79 -4.24 -14.38
C GLN A 162 16.64 -5.43 -13.92
N LEU A 163 16.21 -6.08 -12.86
CA LEU A 163 16.85 -7.27 -12.33
C LEU A 163 15.83 -8.37 -12.05
N TYR A 164 16.27 -9.59 -12.21
CA TYR A 164 15.47 -10.77 -11.97
C TYR A 164 16.24 -11.78 -11.13
N ILE A 165 15.64 -12.20 -10.03
CA ILE A 165 16.23 -13.17 -9.09
C ILE A 165 15.33 -14.40 -9.04
N PRO A 166 15.67 -15.49 -9.76
CA PRO A 166 14.81 -16.66 -9.91
C PRO A 166 14.38 -17.29 -8.58
N SER A 167 15.31 -17.40 -7.62
CA SER A 167 15.02 -17.97 -6.29
C SER A 167 13.98 -17.16 -5.53
N VAL A 168 14.07 -15.82 -5.58
CA VAL A 168 13.11 -14.93 -4.92
C VAL A 168 11.76 -14.98 -5.63
N ASN A 169 11.75 -15.05 -6.97
CA ASN A 169 10.52 -15.18 -7.73
C ASN A 169 9.73 -16.43 -7.35
N TRP A 170 10.38 -17.59 -7.25
CA TRP A 170 9.74 -18.82 -6.80
C TRP A 170 9.28 -18.77 -5.35
N LEU A 171 10.06 -18.12 -4.48
CA LEU A 171 9.68 -17.91 -3.08
C LEU A 171 8.41 -17.04 -2.97
N LEU A 172 8.35 -15.96 -3.75
CA LEU A 172 7.16 -15.09 -3.80
C LEU A 172 5.96 -15.83 -4.38
N CYS A 173 6.14 -16.61 -5.44
CA CYS A 173 5.07 -17.41 -6.03
C CYS A 173 4.51 -18.41 -4.99
N ALA A 174 5.36 -19.17 -4.33
CA ALA A 174 4.95 -20.09 -3.29
C ALA A 174 4.26 -19.37 -2.12
N GLY A 175 4.80 -18.23 -1.68
CA GLY A 175 4.20 -17.38 -0.66
C GLY A 175 2.80 -16.89 -1.04
N CYS A 176 2.60 -16.41 -2.25
CA CYS A 176 1.29 -15.99 -2.75
C CYS A 176 0.28 -17.15 -2.75
N ILE A 177 0.68 -18.33 -3.23
CA ILE A 177 -0.18 -19.52 -3.24
C ILE A 177 -0.57 -19.88 -1.80
N LEU A 178 0.38 -19.93 -0.88
CA LEU A 178 0.12 -20.25 0.53
C LEU A 178 -0.84 -19.22 1.19
N VAL A 179 -0.65 -17.94 0.92
CA VAL A 179 -1.52 -16.86 1.43
C VAL A 179 -2.94 -17.03 0.90
N VAL A 180 -3.11 -17.29 -0.39
CA VAL A 180 -4.44 -17.50 -1.00
C VAL A 180 -5.13 -18.75 -0.41
N LEU A 181 -4.41 -19.86 -0.29
CA LEU A 181 -4.95 -21.11 0.26
C LEU A 181 -5.31 -20.99 1.75
N TYR A 182 -4.54 -20.20 2.49
CA TYR A 182 -4.78 -20.00 3.92
C TYR A 182 -5.97 -19.07 4.20
N PHE A 183 -5.97 -17.89 3.58
CA PHE A 183 -6.98 -16.88 3.89
C PHE A 183 -8.34 -17.16 3.24
N LYS A 184 -8.35 -17.62 1.99
CA LYS A 184 -9.55 -17.91 1.17
C LYS A 184 -10.50 -16.72 0.96
N GLU A 185 -10.49 -15.75 1.84
CA GLU A 185 -11.36 -14.55 1.86
C GLU A 185 -10.52 -13.28 1.78
N SER A 186 -10.92 -12.32 0.93
CA SER A 186 -10.19 -11.07 0.74
C SER A 186 -10.18 -10.20 2.00
N THR A 187 -11.25 -10.21 2.79
CA THR A 187 -11.34 -9.43 4.04
C THR A 187 -10.24 -9.79 5.04
N ARG A 188 -9.87 -11.07 5.12
CA ARG A 188 -8.77 -11.52 5.99
C ARG A 188 -7.40 -11.14 5.43
N MET A 189 -7.23 -11.15 4.10
CA MET A 189 -6.02 -10.65 3.45
C MET A 189 -5.81 -9.15 3.68
N GLU A 190 -6.90 -8.36 3.66
CA GLU A 190 -6.87 -6.93 3.95
C GLU A 190 -6.34 -6.63 5.36
N ALA A 191 -6.67 -7.47 6.34
CA ALA A 191 -6.18 -7.33 7.71
C ALA A 191 -4.65 -7.52 7.79
N ALA A 192 -4.13 -8.54 7.10
CA ALA A 192 -2.69 -8.80 7.01
C ALA A 192 -1.95 -7.68 6.26
N TYR A 193 -2.52 -7.22 5.15
CA TYR A 193 -1.98 -6.14 4.34
C TYR A 193 -1.91 -4.82 5.11
N GLY A 194 -3.01 -4.40 5.75
CA GLY A 194 -3.08 -3.14 6.48
C GLY A 194 -2.03 -3.05 7.60
N LEU A 195 -1.83 -4.12 8.36
CA LEU A 195 -0.80 -4.14 9.41
C LEU A 195 0.61 -4.06 8.82
N THR A 196 0.87 -4.73 7.71
CA THR A 196 2.19 -4.68 7.05
C THR A 196 2.52 -3.28 6.57
N ILE A 197 1.57 -2.61 5.93
CA ILE A 197 1.78 -1.26 5.40
C ILE A 197 2.02 -0.24 6.50
N ILE A 198 1.25 -0.27 7.60
CA ILE A 198 1.45 0.71 8.68
C ILE A 198 2.82 0.54 9.37
N LEU A 199 3.30 -0.70 9.52
CA LEU A 199 4.65 -0.95 10.02
C LEU A 199 5.71 -0.42 9.05
N GLY A 200 5.52 -0.60 7.74
CA GLY A 200 6.38 -0.02 6.70
C GLY A 200 6.39 1.52 6.74
N MET A 201 5.24 2.16 6.94
CA MET A 201 5.13 3.62 7.09
C MET A 201 5.88 4.12 8.33
N LEU A 202 5.70 3.49 9.48
CA LEU A 202 6.45 3.81 10.71
C LEU A 202 7.97 3.75 10.49
N MET A 203 8.46 2.73 9.78
CA MET A 203 9.89 2.62 9.46
C MET A 203 10.34 3.73 8.50
N SER A 204 9.54 4.05 7.48
CA SER A 204 9.83 5.12 6.51
C SER A 204 9.88 6.49 7.18
N SER A 205 8.95 6.80 8.09
CA SER A 205 8.92 8.04 8.86
C SER A 205 10.12 8.16 9.80
N ARG A 206 10.55 7.05 10.40
CA ARG A 206 11.80 6.98 11.18
C ARG A 206 13.02 7.28 10.33
N LEU A 207 13.14 6.64 9.16
CA LEU A 207 14.25 6.87 8.23
C LEU A 207 14.28 8.32 7.74
N LEU A 208 13.12 8.90 7.40
CA LEU A 208 13.01 10.29 6.99
C LEU A 208 13.42 11.26 8.11
N THR A 209 13.01 10.98 9.34
CA THR A 209 13.43 11.75 10.52
C THR A 209 14.95 11.74 10.69
N PHE A 210 15.56 10.57 10.52
CA PHE A 210 17.01 10.42 10.58
C PHE A 210 17.73 11.19 9.46
N PHE A 211 17.19 11.10 8.24
CA PHE A 211 17.70 11.88 7.10
C PHE A 211 17.62 13.38 7.35
N MET A 212 16.50 13.90 7.89
CA MET A 212 16.34 15.31 8.23
C MET A 212 17.36 15.77 9.28
N LYS A 213 17.66 14.92 10.27
CA LYS A 213 18.72 15.20 11.27
C LYS A 213 20.12 15.28 10.62
N ILE A 214 20.47 14.33 9.76
CA ILE A 214 21.75 14.32 9.04
C ILE A 214 21.90 15.57 8.14
N LYS A 215 20.81 16.00 7.52
CA LYS A 215 20.79 17.19 6.66
C LYS A 215 20.71 18.51 7.45
N HIS A 216 20.76 18.45 8.79
CA HIS A 216 20.70 19.61 9.66
C HIS A 216 19.50 20.53 9.43
N TYR A 217 18.33 19.94 9.14
CA TYR A 217 17.09 20.72 9.08
C TYR A 217 16.78 21.37 10.44
N TRP A 218 16.02 22.45 10.43
CA TRP A 218 15.61 23.17 11.62
C TRP A 218 14.89 22.27 12.63
N GLN A 219 15.36 22.25 13.88
CA GLN A 219 14.90 21.30 14.92
C GLN A 219 13.38 21.33 15.17
N PRO A 220 12.71 22.51 15.28
CA PRO A 220 11.25 22.56 15.44
C PRO A 220 10.49 21.93 14.26
N LEU A 221 11.01 22.03 13.02
CA LEU A 221 10.42 21.38 11.86
C LEU A 221 10.49 19.85 11.98
N ILE A 222 11.62 19.33 12.46
CA ILE A 222 11.79 17.88 12.68
C ILE A 222 10.81 17.39 13.75
N TRP A 223 10.71 18.10 14.86
CA TRP A 223 9.79 17.72 15.94
C TRP A 223 8.33 17.84 15.51
N GLY A 224 7.96 18.92 14.80
CA GLY A 224 6.63 19.06 14.22
C GLY A 224 6.27 17.90 13.28
N PHE A 225 7.19 17.51 12.39
CA PHE A 225 7.03 16.36 11.53
C PHE A 225 6.82 15.08 12.34
N VAL A 226 7.72 14.79 13.29
CA VAL A 226 7.68 13.55 14.09
C VAL A 226 6.37 13.44 14.87
N ILE A 227 5.96 14.50 15.57
CA ILE A 227 4.75 14.48 16.39
C ILE A 227 3.52 14.26 15.49
N THR A 228 3.38 15.02 14.41
CA THR A 228 2.23 14.92 13.50
C THR A 228 2.11 13.52 12.90
N TYR A 229 3.21 13.00 12.32
CA TYR A 229 3.17 11.67 11.70
C TYR A 229 3.00 10.56 12.72
N LEU A 230 3.64 10.66 13.89
CA LEU A 230 3.50 9.67 14.95
C LEU A 230 2.04 9.57 15.44
N VAL A 231 1.37 10.70 15.64
CA VAL A 231 -0.06 10.71 16.05
C VAL A 231 -0.92 10.04 14.99
N VAL A 232 -0.75 10.38 13.72
CA VAL A 232 -1.53 9.80 12.61
C VAL A 232 -1.24 8.30 12.48
N GLU A 233 0.03 7.91 12.44
CA GLU A 233 0.44 6.52 12.26
C GLU A 233 0.04 5.64 13.44
N LEU A 234 0.14 6.14 14.68
CA LEU A 234 -0.33 5.41 15.86
C LEU A 234 -1.85 5.25 15.86
N SER A 235 -2.60 6.27 15.43
CA SER A 235 -4.06 6.15 15.32
C SER A 235 -4.46 5.05 14.34
N PHE A 236 -3.81 4.99 13.18
CA PHE A 236 -4.01 3.91 12.21
C PHE A 236 -3.53 2.55 12.72
N LEU A 237 -2.39 2.50 13.42
CA LEU A 237 -1.90 1.26 14.01
C LEU A 237 -2.88 0.70 15.03
N ILE A 238 -3.40 1.52 15.94
CA ILE A 238 -4.40 1.10 16.92
C ILE A 238 -5.66 0.57 16.22
N ALA A 239 -6.15 1.29 15.19
CA ALA A 239 -7.30 0.86 14.43
C ALA A 239 -7.07 -0.47 13.67
N GLN A 240 -5.84 -0.74 13.22
CA GLN A 240 -5.48 -2.02 12.58
C GLN A 240 -5.30 -3.16 13.58
N MET A 241 -5.00 -2.88 14.86
CA MET A 241 -4.85 -3.91 15.88
C MET A 241 -6.15 -4.69 16.16
N ASP A 242 -7.33 -4.09 15.93
CA ASP A 242 -8.60 -4.83 15.99
C ASP A 242 -8.64 -6.01 14.98
N LYS A 243 -7.97 -5.84 13.84
CA LYS A 243 -7.88 -6.86 12.79
C LYS A 243 -6.73 -7.86 13.00
N PHE A 244 -5.91 -7.68 14.05
CA PHE A 244 -4.71 -8.49 14.28
C PHE A 244 -5.02 -9.99 14.32
N LEU A 245 -5.98 -10.39 15.13
CA LEU A 245 -6.38 -11.80 15.28
C LEU A 245 -7.09 -12.35 14.04
N ARG A 246 -7.64 -11.50 13.17
CA ARG A 246 -8.33 -11.89 11.94
C ARG A 246 -7.37 -12.20 10.77
N GLY A 247 -6.06 -12.06 10.97
CA GLY A 247 -5.05 -12.39 9.95
C GLY A 247 -3.79 -11.56 10.02
N GLY A 248 -3.78 -10.42 10.72
CA GLY A 248 -2.63 -9.52 10.83
C GLY A 248 -1.38 -10.16 11.46
N TRP A 249 -1.56 -11.12 12.37
CA TRP A 249 -0.46 -11.83 13.03
C TRP A 249 0.46 -12.59 12.05
N ILE A 250 -0.07 -13.03 10.89
CA ILE A 250 0.70 -13.76 9.87
C ILE A 250 1.77 -12.87 9.27
N SER A 251 1.44 -11.61 9.00
CA SER A 251 2.42 -10.63 8.50
C SER A 251 3.58 -10.45 9.47
N LEU A 252 3.29 -10.36 10.77
CA LEU A 252 4.33 -10.27 11.79
C LEU A 252 5.17 -11.55 11.86
N MET A 253 4.55 -12.72 11.78
CA MET A 253 5.26 -14.00 11.75
C MET A 253 6.23 -14.08 10.58
N ILE A 254 5.80 -13.69 9.38
CA ILE A 254 6.65 -13.64 8.18
C ILE A 254 7.79 -12.63 8.37
N ALA A 255 7.49 -11.44 8.90
CA ALA A 255 8.49 -10.42 9.15
C ALA A 255 9.55 -10.88 10.16
N VAL A 256 9.15 -11.53 11.25
CA VAL A 256 10.06 -12.09 12.26
C VAL A 256 10.92 -13.19 11.64
N LEU A 257 10.34 -14.09 10.85
CA LEU A 257 11.08 -15.18 10.18
C LEU A 257 12.15 -14.62 9.23
N LEU A 258 11.78 -13.66 8.38
CA LEU A 258 12.71 -13.02 7.46
C LEU A 258 13.80 -12.23 8.21
N SER A 259 13.43 -11.46 9.22
CA SER A 259 14.38 -10.69 10.03
C SER A 259 15.35 -11.60 10.77
N THR A 260 14.89 -12.72 11.32
CA THR A 260 15.73 -13.71 11.99
C THR A 260 16.72 -14.34 11.01
N THR A 261 16.26 -14.69 9.81
CA THR A 261 17.12 -15.23 8.74
C THR A 261 18.20 -14.22 8.36
N MET A 262 17.84 -12.95 8.17
CA MET A 262 18.79 -11.88 7.85
C MET A 262 19.81 -11.68 8.99
N PHE A 263 19.35 -11.68 10.23
CA PHE A 263 20.19 -11.52 11.41
C PHE A 263 21.20 -12.66 11.54
N ILE A 264 20.74 -13.93 11.45
CA ILE A 264 21.61 -15.11 11.52
C ILE A 264 22.67 -15.04 10.42
N TRP A 265 22.26 -14.71 9.18
CA TRP A 265 23.17 -14.62 8.05
C TRP A 265 24.25 -13.54 8.23
N TYR A 266 23.84 -12.35 8.68
CA TYR A 266 24.74 -11.24 8.94
C TYR A 266 25.80 -11.62 10.00
N TYR A 267 25.38 -12.19 11.13
CA TYR A 267 26.28 -12.58 12.19
C TYR A 267 27.19 -13.75 11.78
N ALA A 268 26.68 -14.74 11.10
CA ALA A 268 27.48 -15.85 10.58
C ALA A 268 28.61 -15.33 9.65
N ARG A 269 28.30 -14.39 8.76
CA ARG A 269 29.32 -13.76 7.91
C ARG A 269 30.32 -12.95 8.70
N LYS A 270 29.87 -12.19 9.69
CA LYS A 270 30.77 -11.40 10.54
C LYS A 270 31.74 -12.30 11.31
N ILE A 271 31.27 -13.41 11.85
CA ILE A 271 32.13 -14.40 12.53
C ILE A 271 33.12 -15.01 11.53
N ARG A 272 32.63 -15.51 10.39
CA ARG A 272 33.50 -16.09 9.35
C ARG A 272 34.64 -15.14 8.94
N ASN A 273 34.32 -13.87 8.69
CA ASN A 273 35.34 -12.89 8.27
C ASN A 273 36.41 -12.70 9.35
N ARG A 274 36.05 -12.74 10.63
CA ARG A 274 36.98 -12.62 11.75
C ARG A 274 37.98 -13.81 11.82
N TYR A 275 37.60 -14.98 11.31
CA TYR A 275 38.48 -16.17 11.25
C TYR A 275 39.30 -16.26 9.97
N LEU A 276 39.04 -15.40 8.98
CA LEU A 276 39.76 -15.35 7.71
C LEU A 276 40.78 -14.21 7.65
N GLU A 277 40.70 -13.27 8.59
CA GLU A 277 41.75 -12.25 8.88
C GLU A 277 42.77 -12.80 9.92
#